data_34ff997c1d399d7220635d428ca2da16
#
_entry.id   34ff997c1d399d7220635d428ca2da16
#
_cell.length_a   1.000
_cell.length_b   1.000
_cell.length_c   1.000
_cell.angle_alpha   90.00
_cell.angle_beta   90.00
_cell.angle_gamma   90.00
#
_symmetry.space_group_name_H-M   'P 1'
#
loop_
_entity.id
_entity.type
_entity.pdbx_description
1 polymer ?
#
loop_
_entity_poly.entity_id
_entity_poly.type
_entity_poly.pdbx_seq_one_letter_code
_entity_poly.pdbx_strand_id
1 'polypeptide(L)'
;MGFTLIELMVTLAVLAILLVAAIPSFVDFRERAAIRGAGDQLVSFWANAKLEAVKRDQPITINVRKSGTNMCMGATTVVAGCDCFTASACDVAQFPSSSASTAQGEWRGVTMVGQPTLGPTDDDDIGLATIDPKRGYLTDGTDVGGATIQSPGSHAFRLRLYVDRWARPYLCAPTDSPRTLSDYSTRTCAP
;
A
#
# COMPACT_ATOMS: atom_id res chain seq x y z
N MET A 1 -29.59 18.43 -43.15
CA MET A 1 -28.23 18.37 -43.64
C MET A 1 -27.74 16.97 -43.40
N GLY A 2 -27.26 16.23 -44.42
CA GLY A 2 -26.75 14.86 -44.30
C GLY A 2 -25.21 14.90 -44.23
N PHE A 3 -24.60 14.04 -43.42
CA PHE A 3 -23.17 13.84 -43.40
C PHE A 3 -22.72 13.11 -44.67
N THR A 4 -21.60 13.54 -45.24
CA THR A 4 -20.98 12.83 -46.37
C THR A 4 -20.14 11.65 -45.86
N LEU A 5 -20.04 10.60 -46.69
CA LEU A 5 -19.25 9.41 -46.34
C LEU A 5 -17.75 9.77 -46.08
N ILE A 6 -17.21 10.71 -46.86
CA ILE A 6 -15.84 11.18 -46.72
C ILE A 6 -15.60 11.89 -45.37
N GLU A 7 -16.58 12.68 -44.90
CA GLU A 7 -16.52 13.38 -43.65
C GLU A 7 -16.49 12.42 -42.46
N LEU A 8 -17.26 11.31 -42.55
CA LEU A 8 -17.22 10.25 -41.56
C LEU A 8 -15.83 9.53 -41.53
N MET A 9 -15.30 9.23 -42.72
CA MET A 9 -13.99 8.57 -42.81
C MET A 9 -12.85 9.42 -42.24
N VAL A 10 -12.86 10.74 -42.52
CA VAL A 10 -11.85 11.65 -41.99
C VAL A 10 -11.97 11.79 -40.47
N THR A 11 -13.18 11.91 -39.94
CA THR A 11 -13.39 12.02 -38.47
C THR A 11 -12.93 10.77 -37.74
N LEU A 12 -13.21 9.56 -38.29
CA LEU A 12 -12.75 8.29 -37.71
C LEU A 12 -11.21 8.18 -37.76
N ALA A 13 -10.58 8.61 -38.86
CA ALA A 13 -9.12 8.59 -38.97
C ALA A 13 -8.45 9.51 -37.93
N VAL A 14 -8.97 10.72 -37.78
CA VAL A 14 -8.45 11.67 -36.77
C VAL A 14 -8.67 11.12 -35.35
N LEU A 15 -9.85 10.56 -35.06
CA LEU A 15 -10.15 9.96 -33.76
C LEU A 15 -9.19 8.80 -33.45
N ALA A 16 -8.91 7.93 -34.42
CA ALA A 16 -7.97 6.83 -34.23
C ALA A 16 -6.56 7.31 -33.85
N ILE A 17 -6.06 8.35 -34.51
CA ILE A 17 -4.73 8.94 -34.20
C ILE A 17 -4.73 9.50 -32.78
N LEU A 18 -5.76 10.24 -32.37
CA LEU A 18 -5.87 10.80 -31.03
C LEU A 18 -5.92 9.72 -29.94
N LEU A 19 -6.64 8.63 -30.18
CA LEU A 19 -6.73 7.51 -29.24
C LEU A 19 -5.38 6.84 -29.04
N VAL A 20 -4.59 6.59 -30.08
CA VAL A 20 -3.25 5.99 -29.97
C VAL A 20 -2.33 6.86 -29.10
N ALA A 21 -2.38 8.17 -29.25
CA ALA A 21 -1.58 9.08 -28.43
C ALA A 21 -2.04 9.16 -26.96
N ALA A 22 -3.32 8.94 -26.67
CA ALA A 22 -3.88 9.02 -25.33
C ALA A 22 -3.58 7.79 -24.46
N ILE A 23 -3.46 6.60 -25.05
CA ILE A 23 -3.30 5.32 -24.30
C ILE A 23 -2.10 5.33 -23.34
N PRO A 24 -0.86 5.69 -23.72
CA PRO A 24 0.30 5.59 -22.83
C PRO A 24 0.17 6.52 -21.62
N SER A 25 -0.38 7.71 -21.81
CA SER A 25 -0.61 8.66 -20.70
C SER A 25 -1.63 8.15 -19.69
N PHE A 26 -2.66 7.45 -20.15
CA PHE A 26 -3.70 6.90 -19.30
C PHE A 26 -3.20 5.72 -18.45
N VAL A 27 -2.32 4.87 -19.00
CA VAL A 27 -1.70 3.77 -18.25
C VAL A 27 -0.85 4.33 -17.10
N ASP A 28 0.02 5.30 -17.38
CA ASP A 28 0.85 5.94 -16.36
C ASP A 28 0.00 6.58 -15.25
N PHE A 29 -1.07 7.28 -15.63
CA PHE A 29 -2.01 7.86 -14.67
C PHE A 29 -2.66 6.79 -13.77
N ARG A 30 -3.12 5.67 -14.35
CA ARG A 30 -3.73 4.58 -13.58
C ARG A 30 -2.76 3.94 -12.59
N GLU A 31 -1.52 3.70 -13.00
CA GLU A 31 -0.48 3.12 -12.12
C GLU A 31 -0.19 4.05 -10.93
N ARG A 32 -0.05 5.35 -11.18
CA ARG A 32 0.13 6.35 -10.11
C ARG A 32 -1.06 6.42 -9.17
N ALA A 33 -2.28 6.39 -9.70
CA ALA A 33 -3.48 6.41 -8.89
C ALA A 33 -3.62 5.14 -8.03
N ALA A 34 -3.29 3.97 -8.59
CA ALA A 34 -3.35 2.71 -7.86
C ALA A 34 -2.38 2.69 -6.67
N ILE A 35 -1.12 3.07 -6.88
CA ILE A 35 -0.12 3.03 -5.79
C ILE A 35 -0.39 4.09 -4.72
N ARG A 36 -0.87 5.29 -5.09
CA ARG A 36 -1.28 6.31 -4.11
C ARG A 36 -2.45 5.81 -3.27
N GLY A 37 -3.49 5.29 -3.91
CA GLY A 37 -4.64 4.75 -3.20
C GLY A 37 -4.28 3.62 -2.25
N ALA A 38 -3.38 2.72 -2.64
CA ALA A 38 -2.86 1.68 -1.75
C ALA A 38 -2.06 2.27 -0.58
N GLY A 39 -1.20 3.25 -0.83
CA GLY A 39 -0.46 3.94 0.22
C GLY A 39 -1.37 4.61 1.24
N ASP A 40 -2.39 5.33 0.79
CA ASP A 40 -3.37 6.00 1.67
C ASP A 40 -4.16 4.99 2.51
N GLN A 41 -4.48 3.83 1.96
CA GLN A 41 -5.12 2.74 2.70
C GLN A 41 -4.21 2.19 3.80
N LEU A 42 -2.91 2.00 3.52
CA LEU A 42 -1.93 1.56 4.52
C LEU A 42 -1.83 2.56 5.68
N VAL A 43 -1.72 3.84 5.38
CA VAL A 43 -1.68 4.91 6.39
C VAL A 43 -2.96 4.94 7.22
N SER A 44 -4.11 4.85 6.55
CA SER A 44 -5.42 4.85 7.22
C SER A 44 -5.62 3.63 8.11
N PHE A 45 -5.19 2.45 7.64
CA PHE A 45 -5.25 1.23 8.44
C PHE A 45 -4.44 1.37 9.73
N TRP A 46 -3.21 1.89 9.63
CA TRP A 46 -2.34 2.12 10.79
C TRP A 46 -2.95 3.12 11.79
N ALA A 47 -3.46 4.24 11.26
CA ALA A 47 -4.11 5.25 12.09
C ALA A 47 -5.34 4.71 12.83
N ASN A 48 -6.16 3.90 12.15
CA ASN A 48 -7.32 3.26 12.75
C ASN A 48 -6.93 2.24 13.83
N ALA A 49 -5.91 1.41 13.59
CA ALA A 49 -5.43 0.46 14.58
C ALA A 49 -4.89 1.17 15.84
N LYS A 50 -4.18 2.29 15.68
CA LYS A 50 -3.74 3.13 16.79
C LYS A 50 -4.93 3.70 17.58
N LEU A 51 -5.96 4.15 16.89
CA LEU A 51 -7.19 4.66 17.54
C LEU A 51 -7.90 3.55 18.31
N GLU A 52 -7.97 2.34 17.76
CA GLU A 52 -8.57 1.19 18.46
C GLU A 52 -7.76 0.77 19.71
N ALA A 53 -6.43 0.87 19.67
CA ALA A 53 -5.61 0.63 20.86
C ALA A 53 -5.97 1.57 22.00
N VAL A 54 -6.13 2.87 21.72
CA VAL A 54 -6.51 3.88 22.69
C VAL A 54 -7.94 3.66 23.19
N LYS A 55 -8.89 3.36 22.30
CA LYS A 55 -10.30 3.13 22.68
C LYS A 55 -10.49 1.91 23.58
N ARG A 56 -9.74 0.84 23.33
CA ARG A 56 -9.84 -0.41 24.10
C ARG A 56 -8.97 -0.43 25.34
N ASP A 57 -8.08 0.58 25.50
CA ASP A 57 -7.02 0.60 26.54
C ASP A 57 -6.21 -0.72 26.56
N GLN A 58 -5.94 -1.27 25.37
CA GLN A 58 -5.22 -2.54 25.19
C GLN A 58 -4.14 -2.40 24.14
N PRO A 59 -2.97 -3.04 24.32
CA PRO A 59 -1.95 -3.09 23.26
C PRO A 59 -2.53 -3.75 22.00
N ILE A 60 -2.27 -3.15 20.85
CA ILE A 60 -2.63 -3.73 19.56
C ILE A 60 -1.37 -3.97 18.76
N THR A 61 -1.20 -5.19 18.29
CA THR A 61 -0.13 -5.59 17.39
C THR A 61 -0.63 -5.46 15.95
N ILE A 62 0.10 -4.68 15.17
CA ILE A 62 -0.08 -4.61 13.73
C ILE A 62 0.96 -5.52 13.09
N ASN A 63 0.51 -6.40 12.23
CA ASN A 63 1.39 -7.22 11.42
C ASN A 63 1.22 -6.92 9.93
N VAL A 64 2.32 -6.92 9.22
CA VAL A 64 2.38 -6.91 7.76
C VAL A 64 2.95 -8.25 7.34
N ARG A 65 2.22 -9.00 6.55
CA ARG A 65 2.65 -10.31 6.05
C ARG A 65 2.76 -10.28 4.53
N LYS A 66 3.75 -11.03 4.05
CA LYS A 66 4.00 -11.22 2.63
C LYS A 66 3.88 -12.70 2.27
N SER A 67 3.33 -12.98 1.11
CA SER A 67 3.30 -14.31 0.51
C SER A 67 3.52 -14.18 -0.99
N GLY A 68 4.73 -14.46 -1.44
CA GLY A 68 5.16 -14.17 -2.80
C GLY A 68 5.16 -12.67 -3.09
N THR A 69 4.32 -12.20 -4.00
CA THR A 69 4.11 -10.78 -4.30
C THR A 69 2.90 -10.17 -3.57
N ASN A 70 2.14 -11.02 -2.92
CA ASN A 70 0.95 -10.63 -2.19
C ASN A 70 1.31 -10.12 -0.80
N MET A 71 0.51 -9.20 -0.28
CA MET A 71 0.67 -8.68 1.08
C MET A 71 -0.69 -8.54 1.76
N CYS A 72 -0.67 -8.61 3.07
CA CYS A 72 -1.80 -8.25 3.90
C CYS A 72 -1.34 -7.52 5.16
N MET A 73 -2.26 -6.81 5.79
CA MET A 73 -2.07 -6.19 7.10
C MET A 73 -3.14 -6.71 8.05
N GLY A 74 -2.73 -7.03 9.26
CA GLY A 74 -3.61 -7.41 10.35
C GLY A 74 -3.39 -6.54 11.56
N ALA A 75 -4.44 -6.27 12.32
CA ALA A 75 -4.39 -5.67 13.64
C ALA A 75 -5.09 -6.59 14.63
N THR A 76 -4.43 -6.90 15.73
CA THR A 76 -4.91 -7.90 16.69
C THR A 76 -4.44 -7.57 18.10
N THR A 77 -5.17 -8.06 19.10
CA THR A 77 -4.75 -8.02 20.51
C THR A 77 -3.70 -9.09 20.84
N VAL A 78 -3.44 -10.02 19.92
CA VAL A 78 -2.45 -11.09 20.08
C VAL A 78 -1.05 -10.59 19.74
N VAL A 79 -0.11 -10.71 20.66
CA VAL A 79 1.28 -10.21 20.50
C VAL A 79 2.00 -10.86 19.32
N ALA A 80 1.75 -12.14 19.05
CA ALA A 80 2.34 -12.86 17.92
C ALA A 80 1.78 -12.44 16.54
N GLY A 81 0.82 -11.51 16.51
CA GLY A 81 0.12 -11.13 15.29
C GLY A 81 -1.00 -12.09 14.91
N CYS A 82 -1.57 -11.89 13.73
CA CYS A 82 -2.64 -12.74 13.20
C CYS A 82 -2.36 -13.14 11.75
N ASP A 83 -3.05 -14.17 11.26
CA ASP A 83 -2.94 -14.54 9.85
C ASP A 83 -3.88 -13.72 8.98
N CYS A 84 -3.43 -12.56 8.52
CA CYS A 84 -4.22 -11.64 7.70
C CYS A 84 -4.51 -12.15 6.27
N PHE A 85 -3.98 -13.31 5.86
CA PHE A 85 -4.41 -13.97 4.63
C PHE A 85 -5.66 -14.82 4.83
N THR A 86 -5.99 -15.18 6.07
CA THR A 86 -7.22 -15.89 6.42
C THR A 86 -8.29 -14.90 6.84
N ALA A 87 -9.48 -15.00 6.25
CA ALA A 87 -10.59 -14.08 6.54
C ALA A 87 -10.98 -14.13 8.03
N SER A 88 -11.15 -12.96 8.63
CA SER A 88 -11.57 -12.81 10.04
C SER A 88 -10.62 -13.41 11.07
N ALA A 89 -9.37 -13.68 10.71
CA ALA A 89 -8.38 -14.18 11.66
C ALA A 89 -7.80 -13.08 12.57
N CYS A 90 -7.99 -11.81 12.21
CA CYS A 90 -7.56 -10.66 13.01
C CYS A 90 -8.76 -10.05 13.73
N ASP A 91 -8.68 -9.96 15.05
CA ASP A 91 -9.80 -9.56 15.92
C ASP A 91 -10.09 -8.06 15.96
N VAL A 92 -9.19 -7.23 15.46
CA VAL A 92 -9.34 -5.78 15.43
C VAL A 92 -9.63 -5.26 14.04
N ALA A 93 -8.74 -5.53 13.10
CA ALA A 93 -8.88 -5.12 11.70
C ALA A 93 -8.02 -5.98 10.78
N GLN A 94 -8.41 -6.07 9.53
CA GLN A 94 -7.70 -6.83 8.51
C GLN A 94 -7.80 -6.10 7.17
N PHE A 95 -6.71 -6.07 6.41
CA PHE A 95 -6.70 -5.55 5.05
C PHE A 95 -5.77 -6.38 4.15
N PRO A 96 -6.22 -6.86 3.00
CA PRO A 96 -7.60 -6.73 2.52
C PRO A 96 -8.60 -7.43 3.42
N SER A 97 -9.84 -7.00 3.40
CA SER A 97 -10.91 -7.53 4.27
C SER A 97 -11.31 -8.97 3.93
N SER A 98 -10.98 -9.39 2.72
CA SER A 98 -11.21 -10.76 2.24
C SER A 98 -9.88 -11.54 2.16
N SER A 99 -9.96 -12.86 2.30
CA SER A 99 -8.81 -13.78 2.12
C SER A 99 -8.28 -13.82 0.68
N ALA A 100 -8.88 -13.07 -0.23
CA ALA A 100 -8.51 -13.10 -1.62
C ALA A 100 -7.12 -12.51 -1.85
N SER A 101 -6.37 -13.15 -2.73
CA SER A 101 -5.09 -12.68 -3.24
C SER A 101 -5.16 -11.23 -3.71
N THR A 102 -4.15 -10.48 -3.38
CA THR A 102 -3.98 -9.05 -3.66
C THR A 102 -3.95 -8.66 -5.14
N ALA A 103 -3.77 -9.61 -6.03
CA ALA A 103 -3.67 -9.33 -7.47
C ALA A 103 -4.96 -8.75 -8.07
N GLN A 104 -6.09 -9.00 -7.43
CA GLN A 104 -7.40 -8.49 -7.89
C GLN A 104 -8.21 -8.08 -6.66
N GLY A 105 -8.62 -6.86 -6.56
CA GLY A 105 -9.46 -6.40 -5.47
C GLY A 105 -8.98 -5.12 -4.82
N GLU A 106 -8.94 -5.07 -3.52
CA GLU A 106 -8.69 -3.86 -2.73
C GLU A 106 -7.33 -3.22 -3.03
N TRP A 107 -6.30 -4.01 -3.33
CA TRP A 107 -4.97 -3.53 -3.70
C TRP A 107 -4.83 -3.05 -5.15
N ARG A 108 -5.82 -3.30 -6.01
CA ARG A 108 -5.79 -2.91 -7.43
C ARG A 108 -4.53 -3.33 -8.18
N GLY A 109 -4.01 -4.54 -7.88
CA GLY A 109 -2.81 -5.08 -8.49
C GLY A 109 -1.49 -4.51 -7.94
N VAL A 110 -1.52 -3.70 -6.89
CA VAL A 110 -0.31 -3.27 -6.17
C VAL A 110 0.28 -4.46 -5.44
N THR A 111 1.60 -4.61 -5.52
CA THR A 111 2.34 -5.72 -4.95
C THR A 111 3.35 -5.23 -3.90
N MET A 112 3.81 -6.13 -3.04
CA MET A 112 4.88 -5.82 -2.09
C MET A 112 6.24 -6.19 -2.68
N VAL A 113 7.21 -5.29 -2.53
CA VAL A 113 8.60 -5.50 -2.94
C VAL A 113 9.50 -5.54 -1.71
N GLY A 114 10.42 -6.50 -1.71
CA GLY A 114 11.28 -6.72 -0.54
C GLY A 114 10.52 -7.38 0.62
N GLN A 115 11.09 -7.30 1.79
CA GLN A 115 10.54 -7.83 3.03
C GLN A 115 10.00 -6.68 3.90
N PRO A 116 8.97 -6.91 4.73
CA PRO A 116 8.57 -5.95 5.74
C PRO A 116 9.70 -5.80 6.77
N THR A 117 9.99 -4.57 7.15
CA THR A 117 11.07 -4.26 8.12
C THR A 117 10.50 -3.73 9.44
N LEU A 118 9.30 -4.14 9.81
CA LEU A 118 8.65 -3.76 11.06
C LEU A 118 9.00 -4.78 12.14
N GLY A 119 9.64 -4.32 13.20
CA GLY A 119 9.91 -5.11 14.39
C GLY A 119 10.92 -6.25 14.24
N PRO A 120 11.38 -6.79 15.36
CA PRO A 120 12.23 -7.99 15.38
C PRO A 120 11.36 -9.21 15.07
N THR A 121 11.55 -9.81 13.92
CA THR A 121 10.92 -11.08 13.58
C THR A 121 11.99 -12.05 13.08
N ASP A 122 11.85 -13.32 13.47
CA ASP A 122 12.68 -14.39 12.92
C ASP A 122 12.18 -14.86 11.53
N ASP A 123 11.05 -14.31 11.07
CA ASP A 123 10.43 -14.62 9.79
C ASP A 123 10.49 -13.38 8.87
N ASP A 124 11.28 -13.50 7.83
CA ASP A 124 11.51 -12.43 6.84
C ASP A 124 10.24 -11.97 6.10
N ASP A 125 9.19 -12.78 6.12
CA ASP A 125 7.91 -12.47 5.47
C ASP A 125 6.88 -11.82 6.42
N ILE A 126 7.26 -11.58 7.69
CA ILE A 126 6.37 -11.00 8.70
C ILE A 126 7.04 -9.80 9.36
N GLY A 127 6.36 -8.65 9.33
CA GLY A 127 6.70 -7.50 10.15
C GLY A 127 5.70 -7.32 11.28
N LEU A 128 6.13 -7.14 12.52
CA LEU A 128 5.28 -6.95 13.69
C LEU A 128 5.60 -5.62 14.38
N ALA A 129 4.58 -4.92 14.82
CA ALA A 129 4.75 -3.72 15.64
C ALA A 129 3.59 -3.57 16.62
N THR A 130 3.89 -3.47 17.92
CA THR A 130 2.88 -3.36 18.96
C THR A 130 2.77 -1.92 19.46
N ILE A 131 1.55 -1.40 19.49
CA ILE A 131 1.23 -0.04 19.94
C ILE A 131 0.82 -0.06 21.41
N ASP A 132 1.51 0.74 22.23
CA ASP A 132 1.11 1.00 23.65
C ASP A 132 -0.11 1.94 23.66
N PRO A 133 -1.22 1.51 24.27
CA PRO A 133 -2.46 2.31 24.28
C PRO A 133 -2.35 3.61 25.07
N LYS A 134 -1.52 3.64 26.13
CA LYS A 134 -1.41 4.79 27.06
C LYS A 134 -0.47 5.86 26.53
N ARG A 135 0.58 5.44 25.84
CA ARG A 135 1.65 6.32 25.37
C ARG A 135 1.60 6.57 23.88
N GLY A 136 0.91 5.70 23.11
CA GLY A 136 0.72 5.83 21.68
C GLY A 136 2.01 5.68 20.84
N TYR A 137 3.04 5.00 21.40
CA TYR A 137 4.26 4.65 20.69
C TYR A 137 4.40 3.13 20.54
N LEU A 138 5.39 2.70 19.77
CA LEU A 138 5.71 1.29 19.61
C LEU A 138 6.42 0.76 20.86
N THR A 139 5.94 -0.36 21.41
CA THR A 139 6.46 -0.91 22.67
C THR A 139 7.90 -1.37 22.57
N ASP A 140 8.30 -1.86 21.41
CA ASP A 140 9.60 -2.49 21.19
C ASP A 140 10.72 -1.53 20.79
N GLY A 141 10.48 -0.22 20.86
CA GLY A 141 11.49 0.86 20.88
C GLY A 141 12.52 0.97 19.75
N THR A 142 12.75 -0.08 19.02
CA THR A 142 13.73 -0.19 17.93
C THR A 142 13.12 -0.14 16.53
N ASP A 143 11.80 -0.09 16.43
CA ASP A 143 11.10 -0.63 15.28
C ASP A 143 10.53 0.44 14.38
N VAL A 144 11.42 1.33 13.99
CA VAL A 144 11.21 2.15 12.81
C VAL A 144 11.37 1.28 11.58
N GLY A 145 10.31 1.04 10.88
CA GLY A 145 10.36 0.18 9.72
C GLY A 145 9.16 0.37 8.82
N GLY A 146 9.01 -0.47 7.83
CA GLY A 146 7.90 -0.31 6.92
C GLY A 146 7.78 -1.40 5.88
N ALA A 147 6.90 -1.15 4.95
CA ALA A 147 6.63 -2.03 3.83
C ALA A 147 6.72 -1.23 2.52
N THR A 148 7.42 -1.78 1.54
CA THR A 148 7.54 -1.18 0.22
C THR A 148 6.52 -1.79 -0.72
N ILE A 149 5.71 -0.95 -1.35
CA ILE A 149 4.72 -1.34 -2.34
C ILE A 149 5.12 -0.84 -3.72
N GLN A 150 4.71 -1.57 -4.75
CA GLN A 150 4.98 -1.27 -6.15
C GLN A 150 3.69 -1.26 -6.96
N SER A 151 3.59 -0.30 -7.89
CA SER A 151 2.45 -0.21 -8.80
C SER A 151 2.34 -1.43 -9.70
N PRO A 152 1.13 -1.78 -10.17
CA PRO A 152 0.97 -2.73 -11.25
C PRO A 152 1.56 -2.17 -12.56
N GLY A 153 2.07 -3.05 -13.42
CA GLY A 153 2.53 -2.69 -14.75
C GLY A 153 4.02 -2.36 -14.86
N SER A 154 4.42 -1.76 -15.97
CA SER A 154 5.82 -1.66 -16.38
C SER A 154 6.58 -0.48 -15.79
N HIS A 155 5.90 0.55 -15.30
CA HIS A 155 6.56 1.75 -14.78
C HIS A 155 7.17 1.55 -13.39
N ALA A 156 6.68 0.54 -12.64
CA ALA A 156 7.24 0.12 -11.36
C ALA A 156 7.45 1.27 -10.35
N PHE A 157 6.44 2.15 -10.21
CA PHE A 157 6.47 3.16 -9.16
C PHE A 157 6.50 2.48 -7.79
N ARG A 158 7.34 2.96 -6.88
CA ARG A 158 7.44 2.43 -5.52
C ARG A 158 7.13 3.50 -4.50
N LEU A 159 6.40 3.08 -3.46
CA LEU A 159 6.20 3.83 -2.24
C LEU A 159 6.53 2.94 -1.05
N ARG A 160 7.07 3.53 -0.01
CA ARG A 160 7.29 2.85 1.26
C ARG A 160 6.41 3.49 2.32
N LEU A 161 5.60 2.67 2.98
CA LEU A 161 5.05 3.01 4.28
C LEU A 161 6.20 2.93 5.29
N TYR A 162 6.45 4.00 5.98
CA TYR A 162 7.39 4.05 7.07
C TYR A 162 6.66 4.43 8.35
N VAL A 163 6.99 3.77 9.44
CA VAL A 163 6.41 4.03 10.76
C VAL A 163 7.52 4.41 11.71
N ASP A 164 7.38 5.53 12.39
CA ASP A 164 8.34 5.99 13.38
C ASP A 164 8.04 5.40 14.77
N ARG A 165 8.97 5.60 15.72
CA ARG A 165 8.82 5.15 17.11
C ARG A 165 7.56 5.64 17.81
N TRP A 166 6.97 6.75 17.34
CA TRP A 166 5.75 7.32 17.85
C TRP A 166 4.50 6.69 17.21
N ALA A 167 4.68 5.58 16.51
CA ALA A 167 3.63 4.92 15.74
C ALA A 167 2.92 5.88 14.76
N ARG A 168 3.69 6.78 14.13
CA ARG A 168 3.17 7.68 13.10
C ARG A 168 3.52 7.12 11.72
N PRO A 169 2.51 6.73 10.94
CA PRO A 169 2.73 6.28 9.59
C PRO A 169 2.96 7.47 8.65
N TYR A 170 3.88 7.35 7.72
CA TYR A 170 4.02 8.26 6.59
C TYR A 170 4.51 7.54 5.34
N LEU A 171 4.23 8.12 4.19
CA LEU A 171 4.67 7.59 2.91
C LEU A 171 5.92 8.34 2.44
N CYS A 172 6.87 7.60 1.92
CA CYS A 172 8.11 8.12 1.39
C CYS A 172 8.51 7.38 0.10
N ALA A 173 9.36 8.00 -0.70
CA ALA A 173 9.93 7.36 -1.88
C ALA A 173 11.21 6.61 -1.49
N PRO A 174 11.31 5.30 -1.72
CA PRO A 174 12.54 4.56 -1.51
C PRO A 174 13.58 4.98 -2.55
N THR A 175 14.86 4.98 -2.14
CA THR A 175 15.98 5.40 -2.98
C THR A 175 16.23 4.48 -4.17
N ASP A 176 15.80 3.23 -4.07
CA ASP A 176 15.90 2.19 -5.11
C ASP A 176 14.69 2.16 -6.07
N SER A 177 13.82 3.19 -6.01
CA SER A 177 12.66 3.24 -6.88
C SER A 177 13.06 3.49 -8.34
N PRO A 178 12.67 2.64 -9.29
CA PRO A 178 12.91 2.86 -10.71
C PRO A 178 12.31 4.17 -11.22
N ARG A 179 11.16 4.55 -10.67
CA ARG A 179 10.50 5.83 -10.92
C ARG A 179 9.93 6.40 -9.62
N THR A 180 10.18 7.67 -9.38
CA THR A 180 9.61 8.41 -8.25
C THR A 180 8.32 9.09 -8.65
N LEU A 181 7.37 9.12 -7.71
CA LEU A 181 6.17 9.95 -7.83
C LEU A 181 6.55 11.40 -7.52
N SER A 182 6.11 12.34 -8.33
CA SER A 182 6.43 13.78 -8.16
C SER A 182 6.13 14.30 -6.75
N ASP A 183 5.02 13.84 -6.17
CA ASP A 183 4.55 14.30 -4.85
C ASP A 183 5.42 13.80 -3.69
N TYR A 184 6.21 12.77 -3.92
CA TYR A 184 7.11 12.15 -2.93
C TYR A 184 8.60 12.34 -3.27
N SER A 185 8.93 13.08 -4.33
CA SER A 185 10.32 13.28 -4.76
C SER A 185 11.19 13.97 -3.70
N THR A 186 10.59 14.76 -2.81
CA THR A 186 11.26 15.45 -1.71
C THR A 186 11.18 14.70 -0.37
N ARG A 187 10.42 13.61 -0.32
CA ARG A 187 10.24 12.78 0.88
C ARG A 187 10.95 11.44 0.68
N THR A 188 12.26 11.45 0.83
CA THR A 188 13.04 10.21 0.84
C THR A 188 12.80 9.45 2.14
N CYS A 189 12.72 8.13 2.05
CA CYS A 189 12.65 7.30 3.25
C CYS A 189 13.94 7.45 4.06
N ALA A 190 13.81 7.49 5.38
CA ALA A 190 14.97 7.36 6.25
C ALA A 190 15.66 5.99 5.98
N PRO A 191 16.98 5.95 6.02
CA PRO A 191 17.73 4.72 5.81
C PRO A 191 17.43 3.66 6.86
#